data_16d109016224a73b9fa78a81cc86cbe5
#
_entry.id   16d109016224a73b9fa78a81cc86cbe5
#
_cell.length_a   1.000
_cell.length_b   1.000
_cell.length_c   1.000
_cell.angle_alpha   90.00
_cell.angle_beta   90.00
_cell.angle_gamma   90.00
#
_symmetry.space_group_name_H-M   'P 1'
#
loop_
_entity.id
_entity.type
_entity.pdbx_description
1 polymer ?
#
loop_
_entity_poly.entity_id
_entity_poly.type
_entity_poly.pdbx_seq_one_letter_code
_entity_poly.pdbx_strand_id
1 'polypeptide(L)'
;DLIAKSAGFNEYFGREDYPLLLSYPAEEAQRPLGWDYEAMMYLLQQLQDSEGRFFGYINASSDHTPFAKLQEPFTGYEHGTDTEGGYLNMLHYTDWAIGKFIEEFKQHPQFEDTVFIITADHAMAHFQSNEPYERFRIPLLIYSPKHVEPGISENYGSQIDLLSTIVDLLELEGTYSSI
;
A
#
# COMPACT_ATOMS: atom_id res chain seq x y z
N ASP A 1 -15.66 -7.27 -4.42
CA ASP A 1 -15.98 -8.69 -4.37
C ASP A 1 -16.02 -9.35 -5.77
N LEU A 2 -16.96 -8.98 -6.67
CA LEU A 2 -17.02 -9.56 -8.02
C LEU A 2 -15.75 -9.27 -8.84
N ILE A 3 -15.19 -8.08 -8.71
CA ILE A 3 -13.95 -7.70 -9.41
C ILE A 3 -12.77 -8.54 -8.90
N ALA A 4 -12.60 -8.66 -7.58
CA ALA A 4 -11.54 -9.46 -7.01
C ALA A 4 -11.63 -10.93 -7.43
N LYS A 5 -12.83 -11.52 -7.37
CA LYS A 5 -13.07 -12.90 -7.84
C LYS A 5 -12.80 -13.08 -9.32
N SER A 6 -13.20 -12.12 -10.16
CA SER A 6 -12.92 -12.19 -11.60
C SER A 6 -11.44 -12.02 -11.93
N ALA A 7 -10.69 -11.34 -11.07
CA ALA A 7 -9.23 -11.24 -11.15
C ALA A 7 -8.48 -12.47 -10.58
N GLY A 8 -9.20 -13.46 -10.07
CA GLY A 8 -8.62 -14.71 -9.59
C GLY A 8 -8.27 -14.76 -8.10
N PHE A 9 -8.64 -13.74 -7.31
CA PHE A 9 -8.45 -13.79 -5.87
C PHE A 9 -9.39 -14.82 -5.23
N ASN A 10 -8.85 -15.62 -4.35
CA ASN A 10 -9.63 -16.61 -3.58
C ASN A 10 -10.49 -15.94 -2.51
N GLU A 11 -9.94 -14.89 -1.89
CA GLU A 11 -10.56 -14.17 -0.79
C GLU A 11 -10.55 -12.66 -1.06
N TYR A 12 -11.54 -11.99 -0.51
CA TYR A 12 -11.68 -10.54 -0.54
C TYR A 12 -12.26 -10.08 0.78
N PHE A 13 -11.62 -9.10 1.39
CA PHE A 13 -12.04 -8.48 2.62
C PHE A 13 -12.29 -6.99 2.39
N GLY A 14 -13.48 -6.54 2.75
CA GLY A 14 -13.85 -5.14 2.74
C GLY A 14 -13.69 -4.52 4.13
N ARG A 15 -13.98 -3.23 4.21
CA ARG A 15 -13.87 -2.47 5.46
C ARG A 15 -14.68 -3.07 6.63
N GLU A 16 -15.78 -3.71 6.34
CA GLU A 16 -16.66 -4.36 7.33
C GLU A 16 -16.09 -5.64 7.93
N ASP A 17 -15.06 -6.21 7.33
CA ASP A 17 -14.48 -7.49 7.73
C ASP A 17 -13.39 -7.34 8.79
N TYR A 18 -12.80 -6.17 8.96
CA TYR A 18 -11.75 -5.94 9.94
C TYR A 18 -12.14 -4.90 11.00
N PRO A 19 -11.60 -5.01 12.21
CA PRO A 19 -11.97 -4.14 13.31
C PRO A 19 -11.57 -2.70 13.04
N LEU A 20 -12.44 -1.76 13.43
CA LEU A 20 -12.16 -0.32 13.40
C LEU A 20 -11.41 0.11 14.67
N LEU A 21 -10.45 -0.67 15.11
CA LEU A 21 -9.62 -0.33 16.23
C LEU A 21 -8.55 0.66 15.74
N LEU A 22 -8.61 1.87 16.21
CA LEU A 22 -7.56 2.83 15.99
C LEU A 22 -6.40 2.47 16.89
N SER A 23 -5.39 1.82 16.35
CA SER A 23 -4.12 1.63 17.03
C SER A 23 -3.38 2.95 17.22
N TYR A 24 -3.86 3.97 16.52
CA TYR A 24 -3.44 5.34 16.64
C TYR A 24 -4.64 6.26 16.90
N PRO A 25 -4.63 7.09 17.96
CA PRO A 25 -5.74 7.97 18.26
C PRO A 25 -5.87 9.08 17.20
N ALA A 26 -7.05 9.17 16.61
CA ALA A 26 -7.45 10.24 15.72
C ALA A 26 -8.77 10.85 16.20
N GLU A 27 -9.07 12.08 15.79
CA GLU A 27 -10.34 12.72 16.13
C GLU A 27 -11.53 12.01 15.46
N GLU A 28 -11.29 11.44 14.30
CA GLU A 28 -12.28 10.63 13.57
C GLU A 28 -12.09 9.14 13.90
N ALA A 29 -13.05 8.58 14.63
CA ALA A 29 -13.04 7.17 14.97
C ALA A 29 -13.35 6.25 13.77
N GLN A 30 -13.99 6.78 12.74
CA GLN A 30 -14.41 6.01 11.57
C GLN A 30 -14.11 6.77 10.28
N ARG A 31 -13.50 6.08 9.33
CA ARG A 31 -13.35 6.55 7.96
C ARG A 31 -14.17 5.66 7.03
N PRO A 32 -14.76 6.20 5.95
CA PRO A 32 -15.55 5.42 5.00
C PRO A 32 -14.78 4.25 4.39
N LEU A 33 -13.48 4.42 4.17
CA LEU A 33 -12.59 3.43 3.55
C LEU A 33 -11.72 2.66 4.55
N GLY A 34 -11.85 2.93 5.86
CA GLY A 34 -11.03 2.33 6.91
C GLY A 34 -9.69 3.05 7.12
N TRP A 35 -8.83 2.45 7.91
CA TRP A 35 -7.49 2.93 8.22
C TRP A 35 -6.44 1.94 7.71
N ASP A 36 -5.35 2.45 7.15
CA ASP A 36 -4.31 1.63 6.51
C ASP A 36 -3.67 0.64 7.49
N TYR A 37 -3.35 1.09 8.71
CA TYR A 37 -2.75 0.22 9.72
C TYR A 37 -3.63 -1.00 10.03
N GLU A 38 -4.92 -0.79 10.30
CA GLU A 38 -5.86 -1.88 10.60
C GLU A 38 -6.02 -2.83 9.42
N ALA A 39 -6.10 -2.30 8.21
CA ALA A 39 -6.19 -3.11 6.98
C ALA A 39 -4.93 -3.98 6.78
N MET A 40 -3.75 -3.40 7.00
CA MET A 40 -2.46 -4.10 6.89
C MET A 40 -2.31 -5.18 7.96
N MET A 41 -2.66 -4.87 9.22
CA MET A 41 -2.61 -5.85 10.31
C MET A 41 -3.62 -6.98 10.10
N TYR A 42 -4.79 -6.67 9.55
CA TYR A 42 -5.77 -7.69 9.21
C TYR A 42 -5.27 -8.62 8.09
N LEU A 43 -4.67 -8.08 7.04
CA LEU A 43 -4.03 -8.92 6.01
C LEU A 43 -2.96 -9.82 6.63
N LEU A 44 -2.09 -9.27 7.48
CA LEU A 44 -1.07 -10.06 8.17
C LEU A 44 -1.69 -11.22 8.96
N GLN A 45 -2.78 -10.96 9.68
CA GLN A 45 -3.50 -12.01 10.40
C GLN A 45 -4.04 -13.09 9.46
N GLN A 46 -4.58 -12.73 8.29
CA GLN A 46 -5.05 -13.71 7.31
C GLN A 46 -3.91 -14.55 6.73
N LEU A 47 -2.71 -14.01 6.67
CA LEU A 47 -1.54 -14.71 6.14
C LEU A 47 -0.83 -15.58 7.17
N GLN A 48 -1.06 -15.39 8.49
CA GLN A 48 -0.33 -16.11 9.56
C GLN A 48 -0.38 -17.62 9.43
N ASP A 49 -1.52 -18.16 8.99
CA ASP A 49 -1.76 -19.60 8.85
C ASP A 49 -1.59 -20.09 7.39
N SER A 50 -1.06 -19.25 6.51
CA SER A 50 -0.87 -19.63 5.10
C SER A 50 0.26 -20.64 4.95
N GLU A 51 -0.10 -21.85 4.58
CA GLU A 51 0.82 -22.88 4.15
C GLU A 51 1.02 -22.82 2.64
N GLY A 52 2.14 -22.32 2.16
CA GLY A 52 2.47 -22.25 0.74
C GLY A 52 2.53 -20.83 0.18
N ARG A 53 2.47 -20.72 -1.14
CA ARG A 53 2.58 -19.43 -1.84
C ARG A 53 1.29 -18.63 -1.68
N PHE A 54 1.42 -17.33 -1.44
CA PHE A 54 0.29 -16.41 -1.40
C PHE A 54 0.56 -15.18 -2.27
N PHE A 55 -0.50 -14.51 -2.65
CA PHE A 55 -0.48 -13.17 -3.21
C PHE A 55 -1.46 -12.30 -2.42
N GLY A 56 -0.92 -11.34 -1.66
CA GLY A 56 -1.70 -10.38 -0.89
C GLY A 56 -1.74 -9.02 -1.59
N TYR A 57 -2.91 -8.41 -1.68
CA TYR A 57 -3.10 -7.07 -2.23
C TYR A 57 -3.85 -6.19 -1.22
N ILE A 58 -3.32 -5.01 -0.97
CA ILE A 58 -3.97 -3.99 -0.13
C ILE A 58 -4.17 -2.74 -0.98
N ASN A 59 -5.38 -2.22 -0.96
CA ASN A 59 -5.66 -0.86 -1.42
C ASN A 59 -5.76 0.06 -0.20
N ALA A 60 -4.67 0.75 0.11
CA ALA A 60 -4.61 1.75 1.16
C ALA A 60 -5.43 2.98 0.77
N SER A 61 -5.98 3.70 1.73
CA SER A 61 -6.92 4.79 1.45
C SER A 61 -6.94 5.90 2.50
N SER A 62 -6.08 5.83 3.50
CA SER A 62 -6.08 6.84 4.58
C SER A 62 -5.69 8.22 4.08
N ASP A 63 -4.89 8.31 3.04
CA ASP A 63 -4.46 9.55 2.38
C ASP A 63 -5.46 10.12 1.35
N HIS A 64 -6.67 9.55 1.27
CA HIS A 64 -7.74 10.09 0.43
C HIS A 64 -8.50 11.22 1.13
N THR A 65 -8.90 12.25 0.38
CA THR A 65 -9.75 13.33 0.89
C THR A 65 -11.14 12.83 1.34
N PRO A 66 -11.76 13.43 2.35
CA PRO A 66 -11.23 14.47 3.22
C PRO A 66 -10.15 13.92 4.16
N PHE A 67 -9.03 14.65 4.29
CA PHE A 67 -7.93 14.23 5.16
C PHE A 67 -8.34 14.31 6.62
N ALA A 68 -8.13 13.23 7.37
CA ALA A 68 -8.44 13.20 8.78
C ALA A 68 -7.48 14.09 9.58
N LYS A 69 -7.98 14.67 10.67
CA LYS A 69 -7.14 15.37 11.62
C LYS A 69 -6.47 14.37 12.56
N LEU A 70 -5.19 14.21 12.37
CA LEU A 70 -4.36 13.32 13.18
C LEU A 70 -3.89 14.02 14.46
N GLN A 71 -3.37 13.22 15.39
CA GLN A 71 -2.68 13.66 16.59
C GLN A 71 -1.19 13.37 16.47
N GLU A 72 -0.39 13.81 17.47
CA GLU A 72 1.03 13.49 17.51
C GLU A 72 1.28 11.96 17.39
N PRO A 73 2.31 11.55 16.63
CA PRO A 73 3.37 12.37 16.01
C PRO A 73 3.07 12.86 14.58
N PHE A 74 1.85 12.75 14.07
CA PHE A 74 1.48 13.01 12.67
C PHE A 74 0.88 14.42 12.46
N THR A 75 1.38 15.41 13.17
CA THR A 75 0.90 16.80 13.16
C THR A 75 1.96 17.79 12.70
N GLY A 76 2.87 17.35 11.84
CA GLY A 76 4.00 18.18 11.37
C GLY A 76 3.59 19.37 10.51
N TYR A 77 2.39 19.36 9.96
CA TYR A 77 1.87 20.40 9.06
C TYR A 77 0.52 20.91 9.55
N GLU A 78 0.18 22.16 9.17
CA GLU A 78 -1.14 22.72 9.45
C GLU A 78 -2.22 21.88 8.78
N HIS A 79 -3.17 21.41 9.58
CA HIS A 79 -4.22 20.53 9.08
C HIS A 79 -5.29 21.29 8.28
N GLY A 80 -5.73 20.69 7.19
CA GLY A 80 -6.94 21.01 6.46
C GLY A 80 -7.45 19.76 5.74
N THR A 81 -8.76 19.61 5.61
CA THR A 81 -9.39 18.41 5.05
C THR A 81 -9.09 18.18 3.57
N ASP A 82 -8.62 19.22 2.88
CA ASP A 82 -8.32 19.25 1.45
C ASP A 82 -7.04 20.05 1.13
N THR A 83 -6.18 20.26 2.13
CA THR A 83 -4.93 21.02 1.99
C THR A 83 -3.72 20.11 1.85
N GLU A 84 -2.64 20.65 1.30
CA GLU A 84 -1.34 19.98 1.22
C GLU A 84 -0.84 19.55 2.60
N GLY A 85 -1.00 20.39 3.63
CA GLY A 85 -0.61 20.06 5.00
C GLY A 85 -1.39 18.86 5.56
N GLY A 86 -2.69 18.80 5.32
CA GLY A 86 -3.52 17.63 5.65
C GLY A 86 -3.04 16.37 4.95
N TYR A 87 -2.74 16.46 3.66
CA TYR A 87 -2.19 15.36 2.86
C TYR A 87 -0.84 14.86 3.40
N LEU A 88 0.10 15.77 3.67
CA LEU A 88 1.42 15.42 4.16
C LEU A 88 1.37 14.74 5.53
N ASN A 89 0.47 15.15 6.41
CA ASN A 89 0.23 14.46 7.67
C ASN A 89 -0.29 13.03 7.45
N MET A 90 -1.21 12.84 6.50
CA MET A 90 -1.71 11.51 6.15
C MET A 90 -0.64 10.62 5.52
N LEU A 91 0.21 11.15 4.63
CA LEU A 91 1.34 10.41 4.09
C LEU A 91 2.30 9.94 5.18
N HIS A 92 2.57 10.79 6.17
CA HIS A 92 3.40 10.40 7.32
C HIS A 92 2.77 9.24 8.10
N TYR A 93 1.45 9.26 8.27
CA TYR A 93 0.72 8.16 8.89
C TYR A 93 0.79 6.87 8.04
N THR A 94 0.55 6.96 6.73
CA THR A 94 0.62 5.81 5.82
C THR A 94 2.01 5.19 5.78
N ASP A 95 3.06 6.01 5.72
CA ASP A 95 4.45 5.54 5.80
C ASP A 95 4.73 4.80 7.12
N TRP A 96 4.27 5.35 8.24
CA TRP A 96 4.34 4.67 9.54
C TRP A 96 3.60 3.33 9.54
N ALA A 97 2.39 3.28 8.97
CA ALA A 97 1.59 2.06 8.89
C ALA A 97 2.28 0.96 8.07
N ILE A 98 2.86 1.33 6.92
CA ILE A 98 3.68 0.44 6.09
C ILE A 98 4.89 -0.06 6.90
N GLY A 99 5.59 0.84 7.59
CA GLY A 99 6.73 0.48 8.43
C GLY A 99 6.35 -0.53 9.52
N LYS A 100 5.20 -0.35 10.19
CA LYS A 100 4.68 -1.29 11.19
C LYS A 100 4.29 -2.62 10.58
N PHE A 101 3.66 -2.62 9.42
CA PHE A 101 3.33 -3.85 8.71
C PHE A 101 4.59 -4.67 8.39
N ILE A 102 5.62 -4.05 7.83
CA ILE A 102 6.88 -4.74 7.53
C ILE A 102 7.57 -5.23 8.81
N GLU A 103 7.56 -4.44 9.89
CA GLU A 103 8.13 -4.81 11.19
C GLU A 103 7.49 -6.09 11.76
N GLU A 104 6.16 -6.14 11.76
CA GLU A 104 5.41 -7.31 12.23
C GLU A 104 5.55 -8.52 11.27
N PHE A 105 5.55 -8.26 9.96
CA PHE A 105 5.72 -9.33 8.96
C PHE A 105 7.09 -10.01 9.05
N LYS A 106 8.11 -9.37 9.63
CA LYS A 106 9.42 -10.01 9.90
C LYS A 106 9.33 -11.26 10.78
N GLN A 107 8.24 -11.38 11.54
CA GLN A 107 7.99 -12.58 12.35
C GLN A 107 7.39 -13.73 11.55
N HIS A 108 6.91 -13.46 10.33
CA HIS A 108 6.29 -14.47 9.47
C HIS A 108 7.37 -15.40 8.88
N PRO A 109 7.17 -16.73 8.87
CA PRO A 109 8.16 -17.68 8.39
C PRO A 109 8.60 -17.46 6.93
N GLN A 110 7.74 -16.88 6.11
CA GLN A 110 8.00 -16.61 4.69
C GLN A 110 8.53 -15.19 4.41
N PHE A 111 8.86 -14.40 5.44
CA PHE A 111 9.33 -13.03 5.26
C PHE A 111 10.51 -12.93 4.29
N GLU A 112 11.52 -13.79 4.47
CA GLU A 112 12.72 -13.79 3.65
C GLU A 112 12.45 -14.12 2.18
N ASP A 113 11.39 -14.89 1.91
CA ASP A 113 10.99 -15.31 0.57
C ASP A 113 9.81 -14.48 0.02
N THR A 114 9.44 -13.38 0.69
CA THR A 114 8.38 -12.47 0.25
C THR A 114 8.95 -11.27 -0.50
N VAL A 115 8.29 -10.90 -1.59
CA VAL A 115 8.53 -9.66 -2.32
C VAL A 115 7.39 -8.69 -2.02
N PHE A 116 7.74 -7.52 -1.49
CA PHE A 116 6.82 -6.42 -1.24
C PHE A 116 6.92 -5.42 -2.38
N ILE A 117 5.79 -5.09 -2.99
CA ILE A 117 5.70 -4.07 -4.03
C ILE A 117 4.77 -2.97 -3.52
N ILE A 118 5.29 -1.78 -3.39
CA ILE A 118 4.58 -0.62 -2.86
C ILE A 118 4.58 0.46 -3.94
N THR A 119 3.40 0.87 -4.35
CA THR A 119 3.22 1.92 -5.36
C THR A 119 1.92 2.67 -5.10
N ALA A 120 1.72 3.79 -5.79
CA ALA A 120 0.44 4.49 -5.79
C ALA A 120 -0.40 4.08 -7.01
N ASP A 121 -1.71 4.25 -6.93
CA ASP A 121 -2.64 4.05 -8.04
C ASP A 121 -2.57 5.23 -9.05
N HIS A 122 -2.33 6.44 -8.56
CA HIS A 122 -2.12 7.65 -9.36
C HIS A 122 -1.37 8.73 -8.56
N ALA A 123 -0.89 9.75 -9.24
CA ALA A 123 -0.31 10.92 -8.61
C ALA A 123 -1.41 11.81 -8.01
N MET A 124 -1.05 12.60 -6.99
CA MET A 124 -1.98 13.52 -6.34
C MET A 124 -2.50 14.59 -7.31
N ALA A 125 -3.83 14.66 -7.46
CA ALA A 125 -4.45 15.56 -8.42
C ALA A 125 -4.48 17.03 -7.96
N HIS A 126 -4.52 17.29 -6.64
CA HIS A 126 -4.77 18.62 -6.09
C HIS A 126 -3.54 19.54 -6.03
N PHE A 127 -2.33 18.97 -5.91
CA PHE A 127 -1.07 19.71 -5.74
C PHE A 127 -0.11 19.45 -6.89
N GLN A 128 -0.65 19.44 -8.11
CA GLN A 128 0.11 19.03 -9.28
C GLN A 128 1.20 20.05 -9.65
N SER A 129 2.36 19.51 -10.00
CA SER A 129 3.40 20.25 -10.71
C SER A 129 2.90 20.77 -12.05
N ASN A 130 3.45 21.89 -12.52
CA ASN A 130 3.23 22.39 -13.88
C ASN A 130 3.96 21.55 -14.95
N GLU A 131 4.88 20.71 -14.53
CA GLU A 131 5.63 19.82 -15.42
C GLU A 131 4.77 18.59 -15.78
N PRO A 132 4.51 18.32 -17.07
CA PRO A 132 3.60 17.26 -17.50
C PRO A 132 3.98 15.87 -16.96
N TYR A 133 5.27 15.55 -16.90
CA TYR A 133 5.74 14.25 -16.41
C TYR A 133 5.51 14.05 -14.91
N GLU A 134 5.71 15.10 -14.12
CA GLU A 134 5.50 15.05 -12.67
C GLU A 134 4.04 14.79 -12.28
N ARG A 135 3.11 15.11 -13.17
CA ARG A 135 1.66 14.86 -12.97
C ARG A 135 1.29 13.38 -12.96
N PHE A 136 2.14 12.54 -13.54
CA PHE A 136 1.90 11.10 -13.66
C PHE A 136 2.94 10.28 -12.90
N ARG A 137 3.89 10.96 -12.25
CA ARG A 137 4.95 10.30 -11.52
C ARG A 137 4.45 9.75 -10.20
N ILE A 138 4.56 8.44 -10.04
CA ILE A 138 4.25 7.73 -8.80
C ILE A 138 5.50 6.97 -8.32
N PRO A 139 5.65 6.73 -7.02
CA PRO A 139 6.73 5.92 -6.50
C PRO A 139 6.52 4.45 -6.82
N LEU A 140 7.61 3.72 -7.00
CA LEU A 140 7.63 2.26 -6.98
C LEU A 140 8.78 1.81 -6.07
N LEU A 141 8.43 1.09 -5.03
CA LEU A 141 9.38 0.41 -4.16
C LEU A 141 9.19 -1.10 -4.31
N ILE A 142 10.28 -1.81 -4.64
CA ILE A 142 10.34 -3.27 -4.60
C ILE A 142 11.29 -3.65 -3.47
N TYR A 143 10.77 -4.33 -2.47
CA TYR A 143 11.54 -4.74 -1.31
C TYR A 143 11.46 -6.25 -1.09
N SER A 144 12.60 -6.89 -1.02
CA SER A 144 12.73 -8.28 -0.60
C SER A 144 14.09 -8.47 0.04
N PRO A 145 14.18 -8.91 1.30
CA PRO A 145 15.47 -9.03 2.01
C PRO A 145 16.47 -9.92 1.31
N LYS A 146 16.00 -10.97 0.66
CA LYS A 146 16.81 -12.04 0.08
C LYS A 146 16.99 -11.94 -1.43
N HIS A 147 16.04 -11.35 -2.14
CA HIS A 147 15.97 -11.45 -3.59
C HIS A 147 16.24 -10.14 -4.33
N VAL A 148 16.21 -9.00 -3.65
CA VAL A 148 16.40 -7.69 -4.27
C VAL A 148 17.53 -6.94 -3.59
N GLU A 149 18.60 -6.66 -4.34
CA GLU A 149 19.70 -5.85 -3.85
C GLU A 149 19.29 -4.38 -3.68
N PRO A 150 19.73 -3.71 -2.61
CA PRO A 150 19.43 -2.29 -2.42
C PRO A 150 20.01 -1.41 -3.54
N GLY A 151 19.18 -0.53 -4.08
CA GLY A 151 19.61 0.37 -5.15
C GLY A 151 18.50 1.33 -5.55
N ILE A 152 18.84 2.28 -6.39
CA ILE A 152 17.89 3.20 -7.02
C ILE A 152 17.98 2.98 -8.53
N SER A 153 16.85 2.73 -9.16
CA SER A 153 16.73 2.68 -10.61
C SER A 153 16.29 4.05 -11.13
N GLU A 154 16.98 4.54 -12.14
CA GLU A 154 16.57 5.74 -12.88
C GLU A 154 15.73 5.41 -14.11
N ASN A 155 15.41 4.14 -14.32
CA ASN A 155 14.54 3.71 -15.41
C ASN A 155 13.09 4.12 -15.13
N TYR A 156 12.41 4.54 -16.17
CA TYR A 156 10.96 4.79 -16.11
C TYR A 156 10.23 3.51 -16.50
N GLY A 157 9.16 3.25 -15.77
CA GLY A 157 8.20 2.20 -16.07
C GLY A 157 6.78 2.72 -15.91
N SER A 158 5.82 1.87 -16.18
CA SER A 158 4.41 2.17 -15.93
C SER A 158 3.75 1.03 -15.14
N GLN A 159 2.56 1.27 -14.62
CA GLN A 159 1.80 0.22 -13.90
C GLN A 159 1.53 -1.03 -14.77
N ILE A 160 1.50 -0.87 -16.08
CA ILE A 160 1.35 -1.99 -17.03
C ILE A 160 2.54 -2.96 -16.94
N ASP A 161 3.72 -2.44 -16.63
CA ASP A 161 4.96 -3.22 -16.54
C ASP A 161 5.04 -4.04 -15.22
N LEU A 162 4.17 -3.77 -14.24
CA LEU A 162 4.21 -4.46 -12.95
C LEU A 162 4.00 -5.97 -13.07
N LEU A 163 3.04 -6.41 -13.91
CA LEU A 163 2.78 -7.82 -14.08
C LEU A 163 3.99 -8.55 -14.66
N SER A 164 4.58 -8.02 -15.73
CA SER A 164 5.79 -8.61 -16.34
C SER A 164 6.97 -8.60 -15.37
N THR A 165 7.14 -7.52 -14.60
CA THR A 165 8.17 -7.41 -13.57
C THR A 165 8.01 -8.46 -12.48
N ILE A 166 6.77 -8.69 -12.00
CA ILE A 166 6.49 -9.72 -10.98
C ILE A 166 6.77 -11.12 -11.54
N VAL A 167 6.32 -11.40 -12.76
CA VAL A 167 6.53 -12.70 -13.40
C VAL A 167 8.01 -13.00 -13.56
N ASP A 168 8.78 -12.04 -14.04
CA ASP A 168 10.23 -12.16 -14.23
C ASP A 168 10.97 -12.29 -12.90
N LEU A 169 10.68 -11.42 -11.95
CA LEU A 169 11.34 -11.40 -10.63
C LEU A 169 11.11 -12.70 -9.82
N LEU A 170 9.92 -13.28 -9.94
CA LEU A 170 9.54 -14.51 -9.24
C LEU A 170 9.76 -15.77 -10.07
N GLU A 171 10.32 -15.66 -11.27
CA GLU A 171 10.55 -16.77 -12.20
C GLU A 171 9.29 -17.63 -12.41
N LEU A 172 8.13 -16.98 -12.59
CA LEU A 172 6.85 -17.67 -12.72
C LEU A 172 6.72 -18.27 -14.12
N GLU A 173 6.45 -19.56 -14.17
CA GLU A 173 6.13 -20.24 -15.43
C GLU A 173 4.68 -19.96 -15.85
N GLY A 174 4.47 -19.66 -17.11
CA GLY A 174 3.14 -19.45 -17.67
C GLY A 174 3.12 -18.51 -18.87
N THR A 175 1.94 -18.32 -19.43
CA THR A 175 1.68 -17.32 -20.46
C THR A 175 0.77 -16.24 -19.89
N TYR A 176 1.12 -15.00 -20.09
CA TYR A 176 0.29 -13.86 -19.75
C TYR A 176 0.17 -12.92 -20.95
N SER A 177 -0.90 -12.14 -20.96
CA SER A 177 -1.09 -11.09 -21.97
C SER A 177 -0.71 -9.74 -21.36
N SER A 178 0.22 -9.05 -21.99
CA SER A 178 0.55 -7.66 -21.71
C SER A 178 0.01 -6.78 -22.84
N ILE A 179 -0.47 -5.58 -22.50
CA ILE A 179 -0.95 -4.60 -23.47
C ILE A 179 0.23 -3.83 -24.04
#